data_90c38d87853d9e7555902ca625240501
#
_entry.id   90c38d87853d9e7555902ca625240501
#
_cell.length_a   1.000
_cell.length_b   1.000
_cell.length_c   1.000
_cell.angle_alpha   90.00
_cell.angle_beta   90.00
_cell.angle_gamma   90.00
#
_symmetry.space_group_name_H-M   'P 1'
#
loop_
_entity.id
_entity.type
_entity.pdbx_description
1 polymer ?
#
loop_
_entity_poly.entity_id
_entity_poly.type
_entity_poly.pdbx_seq_one_letter_code
_entity_poly.pdbx_strand_id
1 'polypeptide(L)'
;MLLDPLRRALQRQGFRAVNWHYRSLRGSIETHAAALTAKARALDEAPDVERLHFVGHSMGAIVVRSALALSRPRKLGRVVLLAPPNRGARLADLALRLFGPRIAAARELCSQPDSYVNRLAPAADLDCGIIAAAWDHAVSLASTHLPGERDHIILRSLHTLPLHRHAPAQVGQFLREGRFQHASG
;
A
#
# COMPACT_ATOMS: atom_id res chain seq x y z
N MET A 1 -16.13 -2.47 4.89
CA MET A 1 -15.06 -2.42 3.88
C MET A 1 -13.84 -3.17 4.37
N LEU A 2 -12.98 -3.66 3.46
CA LEU A 2 -11.84 -4.52 3.80
C LEU A 2 -10.88 -3.90 4.84
N LEU A 3 -10.63 -2.60 4.76
CA LEU A 3 -9.74 -1.88 5.68
C LEU A 3 -10.40 -1.43 7.01
N ASP A 4 -11.71 -1.55 7.19
CA ASP A 4 -12.38 -1.07 8.40
C ASP A 4 -11.96 -1.79 9.69
N PRO A 5 -11.74 -3.12 9.70
CA PRO A 5 -11.22 -3.78 10.89
C PRO A 5 -9.82 -3.28 11.28
N LEU A 6 -8.93 -3.11 10.30
CA LEU A 6 -7.59 -2.56 10.50
C LEU A 6 -7.67 -1.11 11.03
N ARG A 7 -8.48 -0.26 10.40
CA ARG A 7 -8.71 1.12 10.87
C ARG A 7 -9.13 1.18 12.33
N ARG A 8 -10.17 0.40 12.71
CA ARG A 8 -10.65 0.36 14.10
C ARG A 8 -9.57 -0.13 15.07
N ALA A 9 -8.78 -1.11 14.66
CA ALA A 9 -7.70 -1.64 15.48
C ALA A 9 -6.56 -0.61 15.67
N LEU A 10 -6.22 0.15 14.64
CA LEU A 10 -5.25 1.25 14.75
C LEU A 10 -5.78 2.39 15.62
N GLN A 11 -7.09 2.69 15.55
CA GLN A 11 -7.71 3.67 16.44
C GLN A 11 -7.61 3.25 17.92
N ARG A 12 -7.82 1.97 18.22
CA ARG A 12 -7.61 1.45 19.59
C ARG A 12 -6.14 1.52 20.06
N GLN A 13 -5.21 1.61 19.12
CA GLN A 13 -3.78 1.79 19.40
C GLN A 13 -3.36 3.27 19.50
N GLY A 14 -4.32 4.22 19.48
CA GLY A 14 -4.09 5.65 19.62
C GLY A 14 -3.84 6.40 18.31
N PHE A 15 -3.92 5.76 17.14
CA PHE A 15 -3.80 6.45 15.87
C PHE A 15 -5.14 7.10 15.47
N ARG A 16 -5.09 8.32 14.95
CA ARG A 16 -6.25 8.95 14.29
C ARG A 16 -6.39 8.37 12.87
N ALA A 17 -6.83 7.11 12.76
CA ALA A 17 -6.91 6.40 11.50
C ALA A 17 -8.20 6.72 10.74
N VAL A 18 -8.06 7.07 9.46
CA VAL A 18 -9.14 7.39 8.53
C VAL A 18 -9.02 6.52 7.29
N ASN A 19 -10.13 5.89 6.86
CA ASN A 19 -10.17 5.25 5.55
C ASN A 19 -10.46 6.29 4.47
N TRP A 20 -9.54 6.37 3.52
CA TRP A 20 -9.79 7.09 2.28
C TRP A 20 -10.32 6.12 1.22
N HIS A 21 -11.47 6.46 0.63
CA HIS A 21 -12.17 5.60 -0.32
C HIS A 21 -12.06 6.17 -1.73
N TYR A 22 -11.81 5.28 -2.67
CA TYR A 22 -11.83 5.59 -4.10
C TYR A 22 -12.47 4.42 -4.88
N ARG A 23 -12.97 4.71 -6.06
CA ARG A 23 -13.60 3.70 -6.94
C ARG A 23 -12.50 2.98 -7.73
N SER A 24 -11.93 1.93 -7.17
CA SER A 24 -10.76 1.21 -7.69
C SER A 24 -10.88 0.69 -9.13
N LEU A 25 -12.10 0.48 -9.62
CA LEU A 25 -12.37 0.05 -11.00
C LEU A 25 -12.65 1.22 -11.96
N ARG A 26 -12.66 2.46 -11.48
CA ARG A 26 -12.92 3.66 -12.29
C ARG A 26 -11.77 4.65 -12.14
N GLY A 27 -11.23 5.09 -13.27
CA GLY A 27 -10.06 5.97 -13.30
C GLY A 27 -8.73 5.21 -13.29
N SER A 28 -7.65 5.96 -13.43
CA SER A 28 -6.28 5.46 -13.40
C SER A 28 -5.67 5.57 -12.01
N ILE A 29 -4.56 4.85 -11.78
CA ILE A 29 -3.76 5.00 -10.55
C ILE A 29 -3.31 6.46 -10.38
N GLU A 30 -2.93 7.14 -11.46
CA GLU A 30 -2.55 8.56 -11.42
C GLU A 30 -3.67 9.45 -10.92
N THR A 31 -4.91 9.24 -11.43
CA THR A 31 -6.08 9.99 -10.97
C THR A 31 -6.32 9.81 -9.46
N HIS A 32 -6.22 8.57 -8.99
CA HIS A 32 -6.37 8.27 -7.57
C HIS A 32 -5.20 8.83 -6.75
N ALA A 33 -3.98 8.77 -7.26
CA ALA A 33 -2.81 9.35 -6.62
C ALA A 33 -2.93 10.87 -6.47
N ALA A 34 -3.37 11.58 -7.52
CA ALA A 34 -3.60 13.02 -7.45
C ALA A 34 -4.66 13.39 -6.39
N ALA A 35 -5.76 12.63 -6.32
CA ALA A 35 -6.79 12.83 -5.31
C ALA A 35 -6.27 12.55 -3.88
N LEU A 36 -5.46 11.50 -3.68
CA LEU A 36 -4.82 11.21 -2.40
C LEU A 36 -3.81 12.29 -2.04
N THR A 37 -3.03 12.80 -2.99
CA THR A 37 -2.09 13.90 -2.79
C THR A 37 -2.81 15.17 -2.30
N ALA A 38 -3.93 15.53 -2.91
CA ALA A 38 -4.73 16.69 -2.47
C ALA A 38 -5.25 16.50 -1.03
N LYS A 39 -5.72 15.30 -0.68
CA LYS A 39 -6.15 14.97 0.68
C LYS A 39 -4.99 15.01 1.68
N ALA A 40 -3.83 14.48 1.29
CA ALA A 40 -2.63 14.49 2.13
C ALA A 40 -2.14 15.91 2.39
N ARG A 41 -2.17 16.79 1.40
CA ARG A 41 -1.82 18.21 1.56
C ARG A 41 -2.72 18.91 2.57
N ALA A 42 -4.04 18.72 2.50
CA ALA A 42 -4.97 19.30 3.46
C ALA A 42 -4.69 18.82 4.91
N LEU A 43 -4.27 17.56 5.09
CA LEU A 43 -3.87 17.04 6.40
C LEU A 43 -2.49 17.55 6.84
N ASP A 44 -1.57 17.74 5.91
CA ASP A 44 -0.22 18.29 6.17
C ASP A 44 -0.28 19.74 6.66
N GLU A 45 -1.26 20.50 6.20
CA GLU A 45 -1.52 21.89 6.61
C GLU A 45 -2.29 22.00 7.94
N ALA A 46 -2.98 20.93 8.36
CA ALA A 46 -3.79 20.94 9.57
C ALA A 46 -2.91 21.07 10.83
N PRO A 47 -3.18 22.04 11.75
CA PRO A 47 -2.33 22.31 12.90
C PRO A 47 -2.34 21.19 13.95
N ASP A 48 -3.42 20.41 14.00
CA ASP A 48 -3.63 19.29 14.92
C ASP A 48 -3.02 17.96 14.40
N VAL A 49 -2.36 17.95 13.26
CA VAL A 49 -1.64 16.81 12.70
C VAL A 49 -0.14 17.03 12.87
N GLU A 50 0.51 16.20 13.68
CA GLU A 50 1.97 16.24 13.88
C GLU A 50 2.70 15.36 12.85
N ARG A 51 2.14 14.21 12.53
CA ARG A 51 2.74 13.23 11.61
C ARG A 51 1.68 12.50 10.79
N LEU A 52 1.92 12.35 9.50
CA LEU A 52 1.01 11.71 8.55
C LEU A 52 1.60 10.38 8.07
N HIS A 53 1.00 9.28 8.49
CA HIS A 53 1.36 7.93 8.07
C HIS A 53 0.44 7.44 6.96
N PHE A 54 0.94 6.51 6.14
CA PHE A 54 0.13 5.90 5.09
C PHE A 54 0.11 4.38 5.25
N VAL A 55 -1.05 3.78 5.07
CA VAL A 55 -1.23 2.33 4.99
C VAL A 55 -2.01 2.02 3.71
N GLY A 56 -1.38 1.31 2.79
CA GLY A 56 -1.99 0.90 1.52
C GLY A 56 -2.12 -0.61 1.41
N HIS A 57 -3.20 -1.10 0.79
CA HIS A 57 -3.39 -2.52 0.50
C HIS A 57 -3.55 -2.74 -0.99
N SER A 58 -2.84 -3.73 -1.55
CA SER A 58 -2.94 -4.13 -2.96
C SER A 58 -2.75 -2.92 -3.89
N MET A 59 -3.66 -2.66 -4.83
CA MET A 59 -3.63 -1.46 -5.67
C MET A 59 -3.55 -0.15 -4.87
N GLY A 60 -4.17 -0.08 -3.68
CA GLY A 60 -4.08 1.07 -2.79
C GLY A 60 -2.64 1.35 -2.30
N ALA A 61 -1.78 0.34 -2.21
CA ALA A 61 -0.36 0.51 -1.93
C ALA A 61 0.36 1.22 -3.10
N ILE A 62 0.00 0.89 -4.33
CA ILE A 62 0.55 1.56 -5.52
C ILE A 62 0.05 3.00 -5.63
N VAL A 63 -1.22 3.25 -5.30
CA VAL A 63 -1.77 4.62 -5.22
C VAL A 63 -1.01 5.46 -4.18
N VAL A 64 -0.69 4.89 -3.00
CA VAL A 64 0.13 5.57 -1.98
C VAL A 64 1.52 5.89 -2.53
N ARG A 65 2.22 4.91 -3.14
CA ARG A 65 3.55 5.14 -3.75
C ARG A 65 3.49 6.25 -4.81
N SER A 66 2.51 6.19 -5.69
CA SER A 66 2.31 7.18 -6.74
C SER A 66 2.04 8.58 -6.17
N ALA A 67 1.17 8.70 -5.17
CA ALA A 67 0.87 9.97 -4.51
C ALA A 67 2.11 10.58 -3.85
N LEU A 68 2.94 9.77 -3.18
CA LEU A 68 4.18 10.23 -2.54
C LEU A 68 5.29 10.56 -3.54
N ALA A 69 5.25 9.97 -4.75
CA ALA A 69 6.12 10.36 -5.87
C ALA A 69 5.69 11.71 -6.48
N LEU A 70 4.39 12.01 -6.52
CA LEU A 70 3.87 13.30 -6.99
C LEU A 70 4.18 14.43 -6.00
N SER A 71 3.95 14.22 -4.72
CA SER A 71 4.20 15.23 -3.69
C SER A 71 4.31 14.55 -2.31
N ARG A 72 5.40 14.84 -1.61
CA ARG A 72 5.61 14.36 -0.23
C ARG A 72 5.10 15.40 0.77
N PRO A 73 4.23 15.03 1.72
CA PRO A 73 3.89 15.90 2.84
C PRO A 73 5.12 16.26 3.67
N ARG A 74 5.20 17.44 4.22
CA ARG A 74 6.27 17.84 5.15
C ARG A 74 6.26 17.03 6.44
N LYS A 75 5.05 16.65 6.88
CA LYS A 75 4.81 15.82 8.07
C LYS A 75 4.79 14.33 7.74
N LEU A 76 5.37 13.94 6.60
CA LEU A 76 5.41 12.51 6.23
C LEU A 76 6.06 11.70 7.34
N GLY A 77 5.32 10.72 7.82
CA GLY A 77 5.80 9.70 8.74
C GLY A 77 6.18 8.42 7.99
N ARG A 78 5.67 7.31 8.45
CA ARG A 78 5.97 5.98 7.92
C ARG A 78 4.89 5.48 6.98
N VAL A 79 5.30 4.55 6.11
CA VAL A 79 4.43 3.93 5.11
C VAL A 79 4.40 2.43 5.35
N VAL A 80 3.22 1.81 5.38
CA VAL A 80 3.08 0.35 5.41
C VAL A 80 2.29 -0.11 4.20
N LEU A 81 2.85 -1.01 3.43
CA LEU A 81 2.24 -1.58 2.24
C LEU A 81 1.86 -3.05 2.48
N LEU A 82 0.58 -3.36 2.34
CA LEU A 82 0.03 -4.71 2.54
C LEU A 82 -0.21 -5.36 1.18
N ALA A 83 0.45 -6.49 0.91
CA ALA A 83 0.41 -7.22 -0.35
C ALA A 83 0.53 -6.30 -1.58
N PRO A 84 1.54 -5.42 -1.65
CA PRO A 84 1.68 -4.48 -2.75
C PRO A 84 2.15 -5.20 -4.02
N PRO A 85 1.50 -5.00 -5.19
CA PRO A 85 1.98 -5.51 -6.46
C PRO A 85 3.10 -4.61 -7.03
N ASN A 86 4.21 -4.47 -6.30
CA ASN A 86 5.29 -3.54 -6.62
C ASN A 86 6.00 -3.83 -7.96
N ARG A 87 5.91 -5.09 -8.43
CA ARG A 87 6.45 -5.55 -9.73
C ARG A 87 5.37 -6.20 -10.59
N GLY A 88 4.12 -5.83 -10.37
CA GLY A 88 2.96 -6.38 -11.07
C GLY A 88 2.18 -7.44 -10.28
N ALA A 89 0.98 -7.72 -10.75
CA ALA A 89 0.04 -8.67 -10.16
C ALA A 89 -0.33 -9.77 -11.15
N ARG A 90 -0.24 -11.04 -10.73
CA ARG A 90 -0.68 -12.20 -11.53
C ARG A 90 -2.15 -12.08 -11.97
N LEU A 91 -3.00 -11.56 -11.09
CA LEU A 91 -4.41 -11.35 -11.39
C LEU A 91 -4.58 -10.29 -12.50
N ALA A 92 -3.75 -9.26 -12.54
CA ALA A 92 -3.76 -8.25 -13.60
C ALA A 92 -3.33 -8.87 -14.94
N ASP A 93 -2.29 -9.70 -14.94
CA ASP A 93 -1.84 -10.42 -16.14
C ASP A 93 -2.94 -11.35 -16.68
N LEU A 94 -3.64 -12.07 -15.80
CA LEU A 94 -4.76 -12.92 -16.18
C LEU A 94 -5.93 -12.08 -16.74
N ALA A 95 -6.26 -10.99 -16.11
CA ALA A 95 -7.32 -10.08 -16.59
C ALA A 95 -7.02 -9.51 -17.98
N LEU A 96 -5.76 -9.16 -18.26
CA LEU A 96 -5.35 -8.73 -19.59
C LEU A 96 -5.50 -9.82 -20.64
N ARG A 97 -5.16 -11.06 -20.30
CA ARG A 97 -5.29 -12.20 -21.22
C ARG A 97 -6.76 -12.49 -21.57
N LEU A 98 -7.66 -12.39 -20.59
CA LEU A 98 -9.07 -12.76 -20.76
C LEU A 98 -9.92 -11.61 -21.36
N PHE A 99 -9.65 -10.37 -20.96
CA PHE A 99 -10.51 -9.23 -21.26
C PHE A 99 -9.81 -8.15 -22.12
N GLY A 100 -8.53 -8.36 -22.42
CA GLY A 100 -7.73 -7.41 -23.16
C GLY A 100 -7.51 -6.09 -22.39
N PRO A 101 -7.02 -5.04 -23.07
CA PRO A 101 -6.60 -3.78 -22.46
C PRO A 101 -7.75 -2.86 -22.00
N ARG A 102 -9.00 -3.34 -21.99
CA ARG A 102 -10.17 -2.54 -21.60
C ARG A 102 -10.21 -2.21 -20.10
N ILE A 103 -9.51 -3.01 -19.26
CA ILE A 103 -9.45 -2.79 -17.82
C ILE A 103 -8.20 -1.98 -17.50
N ALA A 104 -8.35 -0.68 -17.20
CA ALA A 104 -7.24 0.23 -16.92
C ALA A 104 -6.34 -0.30 -15.78
N ALA A 105 -6.92 -0.71 -14.66
CA ALA A 105 -6.17 -1.26 -13.54
C ALA A 105 -5.33 -2.49 -13.91
N ALA A 106 -5.80 -3.34 -14.83
CA ALA A 106 -5.02 -4.50 -15.28
C ALA A 106 -3.80 -4.07 -16.10
N ARG A 107 -3.92 -3.08 -16.98
CA ARG A 107 -2.77 -2.52 -17.72
C ARG A 107 -1.75 -1.86 -16.80
N GLU A 108 -2.21 -1.15 -15.81
CA GLU A 108 -1.35 -0.40 -14.89
C GLU A 108 -0.60 -1.30 -13.90
N LEU A 109 -1.21 -2.44 -13.52
CA LEU A 109 -0.70 -3.38 -12.53
C LEU A 109 -0.16 -4.69 -13.09
N CYS A 110 -0.05 -4.85 -14.41
CA CYS A 110 0.52 -6.07 -14.99
C CYS A 110 2.04 -6.14 -14.80
N SER A 111 2.60 -7.35 -15.01
CA SER A 111 4.03 -7.62 -14.82
C SER A 111 4.89 -7.16 -16.00
N GLN A 112 4.33 -6.50 -17.00
CA GLN A 112 5.10 -5.98 -18.15
C GLN A 112 6.04 -4.86 -17.71
N PRO A 113 7.28 -4.80 -18.24
CA PRO A 113 8.28 -3.81 -17.84
C PRO A 113 7.82 -2.35 -18.01
N ASP A 114 6.99 -2.07 -19.02
CA ASP A 114 6.46 -0.76 -19.35
C ASP A 114 5.14 -0.42 -18.65
N SER A 115 4.63 -1.33 -17.80
CA SER A 115 3.43 -1.05 -17.00
C SER A 115 3.67 0.10 -16.03
N TYR A 116 2.59 0.76 -15.63
CA TYR A 116 2.66 1.90 -14.72
C TYR A 116 3.43 1.58 -13.43
N VAL A 117 3.12 0.45 -12.79
CA VAL A 117 3.75 0.06 -11.52
C VAL A 117 5.24 -0.18 -11.64
N ASN A 118 5.72 -0.71 -12.78
CA ASN A 118 7.13 -0.99 -13.00
C ASN A 118 7.96 0.26 -13.35
N ARG A 119 7.30 1.35 -13.73
CA ARG A 119 7.94 2.67 -13.96
C ARG A 119 7.95 3.57 -12.72
N LEU A 120 7.24 3.20 -11.65
CA LEU A 120 7.27 3.98 -10.40
C LEU A 120 8.64 3.92 -9.74
N ALA A 121 9.08 5.08 -9.24
CA ALA A 121 10.35 5.21 -8.52
C ALA A 121 10.44 4.25 -7.32
N PRO A 122 11.66 3.80 -6.97
CA PRO A 122 11.92 3.07 -5.72
C PRO A 122 11.52 3.86 -4.48
N ALA A 123 11.41 3.17 -3.34
CA ALA A 123 11.09 3.79 -2.05
C ALA A 123 12.35 4.24 -1.28
N ALA A 124 13.46 4.52 -1.96
CA ALA A 124 14.77 4.72 -1.35
C ALA A 124 14.81 5.74 -0.19
N ASP A 125 13.89 6.73 -0.22
CA ASP A 125 13.80 7.76 0.82
C ASP A 125 12.50 7.68 1.63
N LEU A 126 11.80 6.55 1.59
CA LEU A 126 10.60 6.32 2.39
C LEU A 126 10.91 5.37 3.55
N ASP A 127 10.49 5.77 4.77
CA ASP A 127 10.47 4.83 5.90
C ASP A 127 9.31 3.84 5.67
N CYS A 128 9.55 2.84 4.82
CA CYS A 128 8.54 1.95 4.24
C CYS A 128 8.71 0.51 4.69
N GLY A 129 7.66 -0.06 5.29
CA GLY A 129 7.57 -1.48 5.63
C GLY A 129 6.57 -2.21 4.74
N ILE A 130 6.86 -3.48 4.46
CA ILE A 130 6.00 -4.33 3.62
C ILE A 130 5.53 -5.55 4.42
N ILE A 131 4.25 -5.84 4.32
CA ILE A 131 3.67 -7.09 4.81
C ILE A 131 3.16 -7.87 3.60
N ALA A 132 3.79 -9.00 3.31
CA ALA A 132 3.37 -9.92 2.27
C ALA A 132 2.47 -11.04 2.84
N ALA A 133 1.67 -11.66 1.98
CA ALA A 133 0.85 -12.81 2.32
C ALA A 133 1.43 -14.09 1.72
N ALA A 134 1.64 -15.12 2.55
CA ALA A 134 2.27 -16.37 2.14
C ALA A 134 1.47 -17.12 1.06
N TRP A 135 0.14 -17.03 1.11
CA TRP A 135 -0.78 -17.75 0.20
C TRP A 135 -1.55 -16.78 -0.71
N ASP A 136 -0.86 -15.74 -1.18
CA ASP A 136 -1.45 -14.76 -2.08
C ASP A 136 -1.47 -15.27 -3.52
N HIS A 137 -2.67 -15.46 -4.06
CA HIS A 137 -2.87 -15.86 -5.45
C HIS A 137 -2.89 -14.67 -6.43
N ALA A 138 -3.09 -13.45 -5.92
CA ALA A 138 -3.15 -12.23 -6.73
C ALA A 138 -1.77 -11.62 -6.97
N VAL A 139 -0.92 -11.61 -5.92
CA VAL A 139 0.41 -11.00 -5.94
C VAL A 139 1.44 -12.02 -5.45
N SER A 140 2.52 -12.24 -6.21
CA SER A 140 3.59 -13.14 -5.76
C SER A 140 4.46 -12.48 -4.69
N LEU A 141 5.07 -13.27 -3.80
CA LEU A 141 6.00 -12.76 -2.79
C LEU A 141 7.13 -11.94 -3.43
N ALA A 142 7.70 -12.42 -4.53
CA ALA A 142 8.74 -11.69 -5.26
C ALA A 142 8.25 -10.32 -5.78
N SER A 143 6.97 -10.19 -6.12
CA SER A 143 6.40 -8.93 -6.57
C SER A 143 6.15 -7.93 -5.45
N THR A 144 6.10 -8.36 -4.19
CA THR A 144 5.89 -7.44 -3.06
C THR A 144 7.14 -6.64 -2.72
N HIS A 145 8.34 -7.12 -3.06
CA HIS A 145 9.59 -6.43 -2.76
C HIS A 145 9.71 -5.09 -3.48
N LEU A 146 10.23 -4.11 -2.76
CA LEU A 146 10.46 -2.75 -3.24
C LEU A 146 11.88 -2.30 -2.88
N PRO A 147 12.72 -1.94 -3.86
CA PRO A 147 14.05 -1.41 -3.57
C PRO A 147 13.99 -0.22 -2.61
N GLY A 148 14.77 -0.28 -1.53
CA GLY A 148 14.77 0.73 -0.47
C GLY A 148 13.71 0.51 0.62
N GLU A 149 12.97 -0.60 0.61
CA GLU A 149 12.12 -0.98 1.75
C GLU A 149 12.97 -1.15 3.02
N ARG A 150 12.45 -0.66 4.15
CA ARG A 150 13.16 -0.72 5.43
C ARG A 150 13.03 -2.07 6.12
N ASP A 151 11.86 -2.68 6.01
CA ASP A 151 11.56 -3.95 6.65
C ASP A 151 10.47 -4.71 5.86
N HIS A 152 10.54 -6.04 5.89
CA HIS A 152 9.62 -6.91 5.15
C HIS A 152 9.31 -8.17 5.96
N ILE A 153 8.03 -8.40 6.18
CA ILE A 153 7.56 -9.64 6.81
C ILE A 153 6.52 -10.37 5.96
N ILE A 154 6.42 -11.67 6.18
CA ILE A 154 5.44 -12.53 5.53
C ILE A 154 4.49 -13.07 6.59
N LEU A 155 3.19 -12.82 6.45
CA LEU A 155 2.17 -13.41 7.28
C LEU A 155 1.53 -14.61 6.58
N ARG A 156 1.19 -15.65 7.34
CA ARG A 156 0.43 -16.81 6.85
C ARG A 156 -1.02 -16.43 6.59
N SER A 157 -1.27 -15.78 5.47
CA SER A 157 -2.54 -15.19 5.06
C SER A 157 -2.75 -15.33 3.57
N LEU A 158 -4.00 -15.17 3.15
CA LEU A 158 -4.39 -14.87 1.78
C LEU A 158 -4.20 -13.37 1.48
N HIS A 159 -4.54 -12.94 0.26
CA HIS A 159 -4.51 -11.54 -0.15
C HIS A 159 -5.28 -10.57 0.78
N THR A 160 -6.19 -11.08 1.60
CA THR A 160 -7.02 -10.31 2.54
C THR A 160 -6.30 -9.93 3.83
N LEU A 161 -5.02 -9.57 3.75
CA LEU A 161 -4.16 -9.17 4.88
C LEU A 161 -4.80 -8.18 5.88
N PRO A 162 -5.60 -7.18 5.47
CA PRO A 162 -6.24 -6.28 6.43
C PRO A 162 -7.19 -6.95 7.43
N LEU A 163 -7.65 -8.18 7.12
CA LEU A 163 -8.49 -9.00 8.00
C LEU A 163 -7.66 -9.95 8.89
N HIS A 164 -6.37 -10.08 8.65
CA HIS A 164 -5.51 -10.99 9.40
C HIS A 164 -5.30 -10.49 10.83
N ARG A 165 -5.48 -11.38 11.83
CA ARG A 165 -5.46 -11.03 13.27
C ARG A 165 -4.19 -10.31 13.74
N HIS A 166 -3.02 -10.63 13.15
CA HIS A 166 -1.74 -10.03 13.51
C HIS A 166 -1.39 -8.78 12.70
N ALA A 167 -2.05 -8.52 11.58
CA ALA A 167 -1.74 -7.36 10.74
C ALA A 167 -1.86 -6.02 11.49
N PRO A 168 -2.90 -5.78 12.31
CA PRO A 168 -3.01 -4.51 13.03
C PRO A 168 -1.88 -4.26 14.03
N ALA A 169 -1.39 -5.30 14.72
CA ALA A 169 -0.27 -5.18 15.66
C ALA A 169 1.03 -4.85 14.90
N GLN A 170 1.32 -5.57 13.83
CA GLN A 170 2.48 -5.34 12.99
C GLN A 170 2.47 -3.94 12.36
N VAL A 171 1.33 -3.53 11.79
CA VAL A 171 1.18 -2.19 11.21
C VAL A 171 1.41 -1.12 12.28
N GLY A 172 0.73 -1.22 13.43
CA GLY A 172 0.88 -0.23 14.50
C GLY A 172 2.30 -0.16 15.05
N GLN A 173 2.99 -1.30 15.17
CA GLN A 173 4.38 -1.33 15.59
C GLN A 173 5.29 -0.65 14.57
N PHE A 174 5.17 -0.98 13.28
CA PHE A 174 5.98 -0.33 12.26
C PHE A 174 5.74 1.18 12.23
N LEU A 175 4.49 1.63 12.33
CA LEU A 175 4.17 3.06 12.36
C LEU A 175 4.81 3.80 13.56
N ARG A 176 5.02 3.12 14.70
CA ARG A 176 5.69 3.70 15.88
C ARG A 176 7.21 3.58 15.83
N GLU A 177 7.75 2.42 15.42
CA GLU A 177 9.15 2.05 15.61
C GLU A 177 9.96 1.98 14.31
N GLY A 178 9.31 1.88 13.14
CA GLY A 178 9.96 1.70 11.84
C GLY A 178 10.50 0.28 11.62
N ARG A 179 10.00 -0.70 12.38
CA ARG A 179 10.32 -2.13 12.21
C ARG A 179 9.12 -2.97 12.59
N PHE A 180 9.00 -4.14 11.99
CA PHE A 180 8.04 -5.16 12.38
C PHE A 180 8.56 -6.02 13.55
N GLN A 181 7.67 -6.77 14.16
CA GLN A 181 8.04 -7.82 15.09
C GLN A 181 8.31 -9.11 14.30
N HIS A 182 9.57 -9.47 14.21
CA HIS A 182 9.97 -10.76 13.67
C HIS A 182 9.76 -11.84 14.72
N ALA A 183 9.30 -13.03 14.32
CA ALA A 183 9.26 -14.16 15.23
C ALA A 183 10.69 -14.44 15.73
N SER A 184 10.87 -14.46 17.04
CA SER A 184 12.12 -14.96 17.63
C SER A 184 12.28 -16.40 17.15
N GLY A 185 13.34 -16.70 16.41
CA GLY A 185 13.69 -18.02 15.94
C GLY A 185 13.90 -19.02 17.09
#